data_d2dc43ea468f92f104b54524dbd6922b
#
_entry.id   d2dc43ea468f92f104b54524dbd6922b
#
_cell.length_a   1.000
_cell.length_b   1.000
_cell.length_c   1.000
_cell.angle_alpha   90.00
_cell.angle_beta   90.00
_cell.angle_gamma   90.00
#
_symmetry.space_group_name_H-M   'P 1'
#
loop_
_entity.id
_entity.type
_entity.pdbx_description
1 polymer ?
#
loop_
_entity_poly.entity_id
_entity_poly.type
_entity_poly.pdbx_seq_one_letter_code
_entity_poly.pdbx_strand_id
1 'polypeptide(L)'
;MKETTKKKINKWLWIIVLILIAGFFLMLFLVGVFTNIPSFRVLENPQTNLATELISEDGVVIATFHIENRSYVQYEDLSESLKNAVLATEDIRFYRHSGIDFRALARVAVKSLLLGQSSSGGGSTLTQQVAKTLYPRDTSTYDFPGGAAFKMLVIKMKEWITAVKLERNYTKEELLTMYLNSIFFGSNAYGIRTAAATFFDKHPSQLTVEEAATLVGMVNKPTRYNPVLNYESSLGRRNHVISQMRKYDFISRQEADSIMALPIVLNYTTQDHNAGLAPYFRDMLRRVMSAGKPDPADYAYEEHYQEDLDLWENDPLYGWLNKNTKPDGTRYDLDRDGLKIYTTINARMQLYANLAVEEHLATYLQPTFNSEIRYKQHKPFSDDVSAEIRDLVMKQAIR
;
A
#
# COMPACT_ATOMS: atom_id res chain seq x y z
N MET A 1 -33.38 -12.64 54.69
CA MET A 1 -32.43 -13.55 53.96
C MET A 1 -32.09 -13.16 52.53
N LYS A 2 -32.99 -12.54 51.77
CA LYS A 2 -32.73 -12.17 50.33
C LYS A 2 -31.77 -10.97 50.10
N GLU A 3 -31.72 -10.01 51.02
CA GLU A 3 -30.87 -8.81 50.82
C GLU A 3 -29.38 -9.03 51.14
N THR A 4 -29.05 -9.83 52.11
CA THR A 4 -27.68 -10.22 52.45
C THR A 4 -27.03 -11.08 51.36
N THR A 5 -27.82 -11.92 50.68
CA THR A 5 -27.37 -12.74 49.55
C THR A 5 -27.08 -11.88 48.31
N LYS A 6 -27.94 -10.90 48.00
CA LYS A 6 -27.70 -9.94 46.92
C LYS A 6 -26.43 -9.10 47.14
N LYS A 7 -26.20 -8.61 48.37
CA LYS A 7 -24.99 -7.85 48.70
C LYS A 7 -23.72 -8.71 48.58
N LYS A 8 -23.77 -9.98 48.98
CA LYS A 8 -22.64 -10.92 48.81
C LYS A 8 -22.39 -11.22 47.31
N ILE A 9 -23.41 -11.48 46.52
CA ILE A 9 -23.28 -11.71 45.06
C ILE A 9 -22.69 -10.48 44.37
N ASN A 10 -23.15 -9.28 44.67
CA ASN A 10 -22.58 -8.06 44.14
C ASN A 10 -21.11 -7.86 44.52
N LYS A 11 -20.72 -8.18 45.77
CA LYS A 11 -19.32 -8.10 46.21
C LYS A 11 -18.43 -9.07 45.42
N TRP A 12 -18.86 -10.31 45.22
CA TRP A 12 -18.10 -11.28 44.43
C TRP A 12 -18.02 -10.89 42.95
N LEU A 13 -19.09 -10.35 42.33
CA LEU A 13 -19.06 -9.81 40.98
C LEU A 13 -18.03 -8.69 40.82
N TRP A 14 -17.98 -7.75 41.76
CA TRP A 14 -16.98 -6.68 41.73
C TRP A 14 -15.55 -7.20 41.92
N ILE A 15 -15.33 -8.21 42.77
CA ILE A 15 -14.02 -8.86 42.95
C ILE A 15 -13.58 -9.51 41.63
N ILE A 16 -14.47 -10.26 40.98
CA ILE A 16 -14.19 -10.89 39.68
C ILE A 16 -13.84 -9.83 38.61
N VAL A 17 -14.60 -8.75 38.55
CA VAL A 17 -14.33 -7.63 37.61
C VAL A 17 -12.95 -7.00 37.88
N LEU A 18 -12.61 -6.77 39.14
CA LEU A 18 -11.31 -6.23 39.55
C LEU A 18 -10.15 -7.18 39.17
N ILE A 19 -10.32 -8.49 39.39
CA ILE A 19 -9.31 -9.50 38.99
C ILE A 19 -9.13 -9.52 37.51
N LEU A 20 -10.21 -9.44 36.70
CA LEU A 20 -10.13 -9.40 35.25
C LEU A 20 -9.43 -8.13 34.75
N ILE A 21 -9.72 -6.98 35.36
CA ILE A 21 -9.05 -5.71 35.04
C ILE A 21 -7.56 -5.80 35.43
N ALA A 22 -7.22 -6.27 36.61
CA ALA A 22 -5.83 -6.44 37.03
C ALA A 22 -5.07 -7.42 36.13
N GLY A 23 -5.69 -8.55 35.78
CA GLY A 23 -5.13 -9.53 34.83
C GLY A 23 -4.88 -8.94 33.45
N PHE A 24 -5.81 -8.12 32.97
CA PHE A 24 -5.65 -7.41 31.71
C PHE A 24 -4.46 -6.44 31.74
N PHE A 25 -4.31 -5.62 32.78
CA PHE A 25 -3.16 -4.70 32.89
C PHE A 25 -1.84 -5.44 33.12
N LEU A 26 -1.84 -6.54 33.89
CA LEU A 26 -0.67 -7.39 34.03
C LEU A 26 -0.26 -7.99 32.69
N MET A 27 -1.20 -8.46 31.88
CA MET A 27 -0.92 -8.99 30.55
C MET A 27 -0.38 -7.92 29.62
N LEU A 28 -0.93 -6.69 29.64
CA LEU A 28 -0.38 -5.55 28.89
C LEU A 28 1.07 -5.25 29.30
N PHE A 29 1.36 -5.27 30.60
CA PHE A 29 2.71 -5.07 31.13
C PHE A 29 3.67 -6.17 30.64
N LEU A 30 3.28 -7.44 30.75
CA LEU A 30 4.10 -8.57 30.28
C LEU A 30 4.35 -8.49 28.76
N VAL A 31 3.33 -8.20 27.98
CA VAL A 31 3.50 -7.99 26.52
C VAL A 31 4.47 -6.82 26.26
N GLY A 32 4.36 -5.73 27.03
CA GLY A 32 5.24 -4.57 26.89
C GLY A 32 6.71 -4.86 27.21
N VAL A 33 6.97 -5.75 28.17
CA VAL A 33 8.34 -6.08 28.61
C VAL A 33 8.95 -7.21 27.78
N PHE A 34 8.18 -8.27 27.50
CA PHE A 34 8.69 -9.50 26.91
C PHE A 34 8.53 -9.59 25.39
N THR A 35 7.94 -8.59 24.75
CA THR A 35 7.82 -8.58 23.28
C THR A 35 8.56 -7.41 22.66
N ASN A 36 9.12 -7.61 21.49
CA ASN A 36 9.78 -6.56 20.71
C ASN A 36 8.74 -5.50 20.26
N ILE A 37 8.59 -4.46 21.07
CA ILE A 37 7.82 -3.27 20.72
C ILE A 37 8.79 -2.25 20.13
N PRO A 38 8.47 -1.59 19.00
CA PRO A 38 9.34 -0.61 18.40
C PRO A 38 9.81 0.44 19.41
N SER A 39 11.12 0.71 19.42
CA SER A 39 11.71 1.76 20.27
C SER A 39 11.23 3.14 19.82
N PHE A 40 11.32 4.14 20.71
CA PHE A 40 10.99 5.53 20.34
C PHE A 40 11.81 6.02 19.13
N ARG A 41 13.09 5.65 19.03
CA ARG A 41 13.95 5.99 17.90
C ARG A 41 13.43 5.50 16.55
N VAL A 42 12.85 4.30 16.54
CA VAL A 42 12.25 3.71 15.33
C VAL A 42 10.90 4.36 15.03
N LEU A 43 10.19 4.85 16.07
CA LEU A 43 8.93 5.57 15.92
C LEU A 43 9.14 7.02 15.46
N GLU A 44 10.22 7.69 15.91
CA GLU A 44 10.60 9.04 15.50
C GLU A 44 11.09 9.11 14.04
N ASN A 45 11.72 8.04 13.57
CA ASN A 45 12.08 7.86 12.17
C ASN A 45 11.44 6.55 11.69
N PRO A 46 10.16 6.52 11.37
CA PRO A 46 9.62 5.40 10.63
C PRO A 46 10.46 5.33 9.35
N GLN A 47 11.10 4.18 9.12
CA GLN A 47 11.82 3.96 7.87
C GLN A 47 10.80 4.05 6.74
N THR A 48 10.58 5.28 6.30
CA THR A 48 9.78 5.56 5.12
C THR A 48 10.60 5.02 3.97
N ASN A 49 10.10 4.00 3.29
CA ASN A 49 10.68 3.53 2.05
C ASN A 49 10.72 4.73 1.11
N LEU A 50 11.88 5.35 0.98
CA LEU A 50 12.08 6.47 0.07
C LEU A 50 12.28 5.88 -1.32
N ALA A 51 11.54 6.39 -2.29
CA ALA A 51 11.74 6.01 -3.68
C ALA A 51 13.14 6.44 -4.13
N THR A 52 13.88 5.54 -4.75
CA THR A 52 15.13 5.89 -5.43
C THR A 52 14.81 6.63 -6.71
N GLU A 53 15.45 7.76 -6.93
CA GLU A 53 15.25 8.63 -8.09
C GLU A 53 16.32 8.38 -9.15
N LEU A 54 15.88 8.20 -10.38
CA LEU A 54 16.74 8.17 -11.56
C LEU A 54 16.73 9.55 -12.21
N ILE A 55 17.85 10.25 -12.15
CA ILE A 55 17.98 11.65 -12.54
C ILE A 55 18.77 11.76 -13.84
N SER A 56 18.20 12.46 -14.81
CA SER A 56 18.87 12.76 -16.10
C SER A 56 20.00 13.78 -15.92
N GLU A 57 20.83 13.92 -16.97
CA GLU A 57 21.89 14.92 -17.03
C GLU A 57 21.37 16.36 -16.86
N ASP A 58 20.17 16.64 -17.37
CA ASP A 58 19.49 17.93 -17.27
C ASP A 58 18.67 18.10 -15.98
N GLY A 59 18.88 17.22 -14.99
CA GLY A 59 18.32 17.33 -13.63
C GLY A 59 16.85 16.93 -13.48
N VAL A 60 16.26 16.31 -14.49
CA VAL A 60 14.88 15.84 -14.46
C VAL A 60 14.82 14.41 -13.91
N VAL A 61 13.87 14.12 -13.02
CA VAL A 61 13.59 12.74 -12.59
C VAL A 61 12.89 12.00 -13.74
N ILE A 62 13.60 11.07 -14.36
CA ILE A 62 13.13 10.31 -15.54
C ILE A 62 12.45 8.99 -15.18
N ALA A 63 12.76 8.46 -14.00
CA ALA A 63 12.11 7.27 -13.45
C ALA A 63 12.36 7.18 -11.94
N THR A 64 11.59 6.34 -11.26
CA THR A 64 11.79 6.02 -9.84
C THR A 64 11.79 4.51 -9.63
N PHE A 65 12.59 4.06 -8.64
CA PHE A 65 12.50 2.70 -8.11
C PHE A 65 11.77 2.76 -6.78
N HIS A 66 10.76 1.96 -6.62
CA HIS A 66 9.99 1.86 -5.39
C HIS A 66 9.23 0.53 -5.38
N ILE A 67 9.12 -0.09 -4.22
CA ILE A 67 8.24 -1.26 -4.04
C ILE A 67 6.79 -0.81 -4.19
N GLU A 68 6.54 0.43 -3.77
CA GLU A 68 5.23 1.03 -3.71
C GLU A 68 5.37 2.47 -4.21
N ASN A 69 4.55 2.87 -5.15
CA ASN A 69 4.54 4.25 -5.64
C ASN A 69 3.97 5.16 -4.52
N ARG A 70 4.85 5.59 -3.60
CA ARG A 70 4.51 6.43 -2.44
C ARG A 70 5.00 7.84 -2.65
N SER A 71 4.11 8.70 -3.07
CA SER A 71 4.31 10.15 -2.98
C SER A 71 3.62 10.63 -1.70
N TYR A 72 4.40 11.18 -0.78
CA TYR A 72 3.87 11.70 0.48
C TYR A 72 3.14 13.03 0.26
N VAL A 73 2.03 13.20 0.96
CA VAL A 73 1.32 14.47 1.08
C VAL A 73 1.42 14.99 2.51
N GLN A 74 1.33 16.29 2.69
CA GLN A 74 1.17 16.93 3.99
C GLN A 74 -0.33 17.02 4.35
N TYR A 75 -0.65 17.35 5.60
CA TYR A 75 -2.03 17.46 6.07
C TYR A 75 -2.82 18.53 5.30
N GLU A 76 -2.15 19.61 4.95
CA GLU A 76 -2.70 20.74 4.19
C GLU A 76 -3.06 20.37 2.75
N ASP A 77 -2.42 19.34 2.21
CA ASP A 77 -2.69 18.79 0.87
C ASP A 77 -3.95 17.92 0.81
N LEU A 78 -4.57 17.63 1.94
CA LEU A 78 -5.75 16.77 2.02
C LEU A 78 -7.02 17.62 1.92
N SER A 79 -7.94 17.26 1.00
CA SER A 79 -9.25 17.91 0.94
C SER A 79 -10.06 17.67 2.22
N GLU A 80 -10.91 18.63 2.59
CA GLU A 80 -11.82 18.45 3.72
C GLU A 80 -12.78 17.27 3.52
N SER A 81 -13.22 17.05 2.27
CA SER A 81 -14.05 15.90 1.90
C SER A 81 -13.37 14.57 2.24
N LEU A 82 -12.07 14.46 1.96
CA LEU A 82 -11.29 13.26 2.25
C LEU A 82 -11.11 13.03 3.75
N LYS A 83 -10.72 14.08 4.50
CA LYS A 83 -10.59 14.02 5.97
C LYS A 83 -11.90 13.57 6.61
N ASN A 84 -13.00 14.20 6.23
CA ASN A 84 -14.33 13.89 6.74
C ASN A 84 -14.81 12.48 6.37
N ALA A 85 -14.54 12.01 5.15
CA ALA A 85 -14.88 10.65 4.72
C ALA A 85 -14.15 9.58 5.54
N VAL A 86 -12.84 9.77 5.80
CA VAL A 86 -12.03 8.86 6.63
C VAL A 86 -12.56 8.85 8.07
N LEU A 87 -12.75 10.02 8.68
CA LEU A 87 -13.24 10.13 10.04
C LEU A 87 -14.62 9.50 10.22
N ALA A 88 -15.55 9.80 9.31
CA ALA A 88 -16.91 9.25 9.36
C ALA A 88 -16.95 7.73 9.24
N THR A 89 -16.03 7.14 8.49
CA THR A 89 -16.05 5.71 8.14
C THR A 89 -15.21 4.87 9.06
N GLU A 90 -14.00 5.32 9.37
CA GLU A 90 -13.00 4.54 10.09
C GLU A 90 -12.97 4.87 11.59
N ASP A 91 -13.02 6.15 11.97
CA ASP A 91 -12.84 6.56 13.37
C ASP A 91 -13.45 7.93 13.68
N ILE A 92 -14.77 7.99 13.85
CA ILE A 92 -15.50 9.25 14.13
C ILE A 92 -15.03 9.94 15.40
N ARG A 93 -14.41 9.21 16.32
CA ARG A 93 -13.93 9.74 17.59
C ARG A 93 -12.43 9.95 17.65
N PHE A 94 -11.77 9.95 16.51
CA PHE A 94 -10.31 10.05 16.38
C PHE A 94 -9.71 11.18 17.23
N TYR A 95 -10.28 12.34 17.21
CA TYR A 95 -9.82 13.49 18.01
C TYR A 95 -10.19 13.43 19.52
N ARG A 96 -10.88 12.36 19.96
CA ARG A 96 -11.39 12.23 21.35
C ARG A 96 -10.77 11.11 22.16
N HIS A 97 -9.83 10.38 21.60
CA HIS A 97 -9.12 9.30 22.30
C HIS A 97 -7.62 9.37 22.01
N SER A 98 -6.79 8.65 22.79
CA SER A 98 -5.34 8.60 22.67
C SER A 98 -4.88 7.21 22.22
N GLY A 99 -5.20 6.82 20.99
CA GLY A 99 -4.82 5.56 20.35
C GLY A 99 -5.79 4.40 20.60
N ILE A 100 -6.57 4.41 21.68
CA ILE A 100 -7.57 3.37 21.98
C ILE A 100 -8.91 4.03 22.26
N ASP A 101 -9.95 3.65 21.51
CA ASP A 101 -11.33 4.04 21.81
C ASP A 101 -12.04 2.99 22.66
N PHE A 102 -11.98 3.13 23.99
CA PHE A 102 -12.63 2.23 24.93
C PHE A 102 -14.16 2.16 24.76
N ARG A 103 -14.81 3.23 24.30
CA ARG A 103 -16.26 3.21 24.05
C ARG A 103 -16.59 2.37 22.81
N ALA A 104 -15.77 2.45 21.77
CA ALA A 104 -15.92 1.59 20.58
C ALA A 104 -15.68 0.12 20.94
N LEU A 105 -14.64 -0.17 21.71
CA LEU A 105 -14.36 -1.52 22.22
C LEU A 105 -15.51 -2.08 23.06
N ALA A 106 -16.04 -1.31 24.01
CA ALA A 106 -17.18 -1.71 24.83
C ALA A 106 -18.43 -1.98 23.97
N ARG A 107 -18.69 -1.11 22.98
CA ARG A 107 -19.80 -1.31 22.02
C ARG A 107 -19.65 -2.61 21.23
N VAL A 108 -18.45 -2.90 20.72
CA VAL A 108 -18.18 -4.14 19.96
C VAL A 108 -18.31 -5.36 20.88
N ALA A 109 -17.74 -5.32 22.10
CA ALA A 109 -17.84 -6.41 23.06
C ALA A 109 -19.31 -6.72 23.42
N VAL A 110 -20.13 -5.71 23.69
CA VAL A 110 -21.56 -5.89 24.00
C VAL A 110 -22.30 -6.48 22.80
N LYS A 111 -22.10 -5.95 21.60
CA LYS A 111 -22.80 -6.44 20.41
C LYS A 111 -22.37 -7.85 20.00
N SER A 112 -21.08 -8.17 20.09
CA SER A 112 -20.58 -9.50 19.73
C SER A 112 -20.93 -10.57 20.78
N LEU A 113 -20.77 -10.26 22.10
CA LEU A 113 -21.01 -11.21 23.18
C LEU A 113 -22.48 -11.38 23.52
N LEU A 114 -23.30 -10.30 23.49
CA LEU A 114 -24.70 -10.35 23.91
C LEU A 114 -25.68 -10.53 22.75
N LEU A 115 -25.35 -10.05 21.54
CA LEU A 115 -26.26 -10.07 20.40
C LEU A 115 -25.81 -11.03 19.30
N GLY A 116 -24.64 -11.71 19.46
CA GLY A 116 -24.13 -12.65 18.46
C GLY A 116 -23.83 -12.02 17.07
N GLN A 117 -23.76 -10.67 17.01
CA GLN A 117 -23.54 -9.96 15.76
C GLN A 117 -22.04 -9.86 15.47
N SER A 118 -21.54 -10.72 14.57
CA SER A 118 -20.13 -10.73 14.15
C SER A 118 -19.72 -9.49 13.31
N SER A 119 -20.68 -8.68 12.82
CA SER A 119 -20.47 -7.57 11.89
C SER A 119 -20.64 -6.16 12.53
N SER A 120 -20.38 -6.00 13.81
CA SER A 120 -20.73 -4.78 14.57
C SER A 120 -19.84 -3.54 14.36
N GLY A 121 -19.24 -3.38 13.17
CA GLY A 121 -18.35 -2.24 12.85
C GLY A 121 -16.97 -2.36 13.48
N GLY A 122 -15.98 -1.65 12.97
CA GLY A 122 -14.61 -1.68 13.43
C GLY A 122 -14.46 -1.19 14.88
N GLY A 123 -13.71 -1.95 15.66
CA GLY A 123 -13.30 -1.52 17.02
C GLY A 123 -11.85 -1.01 17.06
N SER A 124 -11.15 -0.99 15.90
CA SER A 124 -9.78 -0.49 15.76
C SER A 124 -9.79 0.98 15.39
N THR A 125 -8.93 1.77 16.01
CA THR A 125 -8.76 3.19 15.71
C THR A 125 -7.85 3.41 14.50
N LEU A 126 -7.86 4.61 13.90
CA LEU A 126 -6.92 5.00 12.85
C LEU A 126 -5.46 4.81 13.30
N THR A 127 -5.12 5.21 14.52
CA THR A 127 -3.76 5.06 15.06
C THR A 127 -3.35 3.59 15.20
N GLN A 128 -4.27 2.68 15.53
CA GLN A 128 -4.00 1.24 15.53
C GLN A 128 -3.78 0.70 14.12
N GLN A 129 -4.46 1.25 13.12
CA GLN A 129 -4.24 0.89 11.72
C GLN A 129 -2.88 1.38 11.23
N VAL A 130 -2.46 2.61 11.60
CA VAL A 130 -1.09 3.12 11.35
C VAL A 130 -0.07 2.19 12.01
N ALA A 131 -0.24 1.86 13.29
CA ALA A 131 0.65 0.96 14.00
C ALA A 131 0.80 -0.40 13.31
N LYS A 132 -0.29 -0.98 12.80
CA LYS A 132 -0.29 -2.24 12.05
C LYS A 132 0.44 -2.13 10.72
N THR A 133 0.36 -1.00 10.03
CA THR A 133 0.98 -0.79 8.72
C THR A 133 2.48 -0.51 8.84
N LEU A 134 2.87 0.32 9.79
CA LEU A 134 4.28 0.64 10.04
C LEU A 134 5.05 -0.54 10.65
N TYR A 135 4.36 -1.38 11.44
CA TYR A 135 4.94 -2.53 12.13
C TYR A 135 4.13 -3.78 11.80
N PRO A 136 4.39 -4.39 10.62
CA PRO A 136 3.67 -5.58 10.17
C PRO A 136 3.71 -6.69 11.21
N ARG A 137 2.63 -7.46 11.27
CA ARG A 137 2.49 -8.60 12.18
C ARG A 137 3.51 -9.66 11.83
N ASP A 138 4.53 -9.82 12.66
CA ASP A 138 5.36 -11.02 12.60
C ASP A 138 4.56 -12.21 13.14
N THR A 139 4.04 -13.00 12.22
CA THR A 139 3.26 -14.20 12.56
C THR A 139 4.13 -15.43 12.78
N SER A 140 5.43 -15.36 12.43
CA SER A 140 6.34 -16.51 12.45
C SER A 140 7.00 -16.74 13.82
N THR A 141 7.17 -15.69 14.63
CA THR A 141 8.09 -15.68 15.77
C THR A 141 7.49 -16.21 17.08
N TYR A 142 6.20 -16.53 17.16
CA TYR A 142 5.57 -16.92 18.42
C TYR A 142 4.77 -18.21 18.30
N ASP A 143 5.42 -19.33 18.57
CA ASP A 143 4.74 -20.55 19.00
C ASP A 143 4.39 -20.44 20.50
N PHE A 144 3.30 -19.73 20.79
CA PHE A 144 2.78 -19.68 22.15
C PHE A 144 1.89 -20.90 22.45
N PRO A 145 2.08 -21.54 23.60
CA PRO A 145 1.09 -22.50 24.11
C PRO A 145 -0.20 -21.73 24.42
N GLY A 146 -1.25 -21.94 23.66
CA GLY A 146 -2.52 -21.23 23.84
C GLY A 146 -3.36 -21.07 22.57
N GLY A 147 -2.85 -21.47 21.41
CA GLY A 147 -3.58 -21.48 20.15
C GLY A 147 -3.74 -20.10 19.50
N ALA A 148 -4.37 -20.09 18.31
CA ALA A 148 -4.51 -18.93 17.45
C ALA A 148 -5.20 -17.71 18.11
N ALA A 149 -6.16 -17.95 19.00
CA ALA A 149 -6.88 -16.88 19.69
C ALA A 149 -5.99 -16.09 20.66
N PHE A 150 -5.13 -16.77 21.41
CA PHE A 150 -4.17 -16.12 22.32
C PHE A 150 -3.11 -15.33 21.54
N LYS A 151 -2.60 -15.89 20.45
CA LYS A 151 -1.68 -15.21 19.52
C LYS A 151 -2.28 -13.90 19.02
N MET A 152 -3.54 -13.93 18.58
CA MET A 152 -4.25 -12.73 18.11
C MET A 152 -4.44 -11.69 19.22
N LEU A 153 -4.67 -12.12 20.46
CA LEU A 153 -4.79 -11.21 21.60
C LEU A 153 -3.47 -10.48 21.89
N VAL A 154 -2.35 -11.21 21.89
CA VAL A 154 -1.00 -10.62 22.07
C VAL A 154 -0.68 -9.63 20.96
N ILE A 155 -0.97 -9.97 19.71
CA ILE A 155 -0.80 -9.07 18.55
C ILE A 155 -1.62 -7.79 18.75
N LYS A 156 -2.89 -7.92 19.17
CA LYS A 156 -3.75 -6.76 19.44
C LYS A 156 -3.23 -5.88 20.58
N MET A 157 -2.69 -6.46 21.61
CA MET A 157 -2.07 -5.70 22.71
C MET A 157 -0.84 -4.93 22.25
N LYS A 158 0.00 -5.53 21.40
CA LYS A 158 1.12 -4.82 20.77
C LYS A 158 0.65 -3.61 19.95
N GLU A 159 -0.38 -3.81 19.10
CA GLU A 159 -0.98 -2.71 18.34
C GLU A 159 -1.47 -1.58 19.26
N TRP A 160 -2.11 -1.90 20.39
CA TRP A 160 -2.58 -0.90 21.35
C TRP A 160 -1.45 -0.13 22.02
N ILE A 161 -0.40 -0.84 22.48
CA ILE A 161 0.76 -0.19 23.09
C ILE A 161 1.46 0.72 22.08
N THR A 162 1.65 0.23 20.84
CA THR A 162 2.25 1.02 19.75
C THR A 162 1.40 2.23 19.41
N ALA A 163 0.07 2.07 19.32
CA ALA A 163 -0.84 3.18 19.05
C ALA A 163 -0.78 4.27 20.12
N VAL A 164 -0.73 3.89 21.41
CA VAL A 164 -0.56 4.86 22.50
C VAL A 164 0.80 5.56 22.45
N LYS A 165 1.86 4.85 22.06
CA LYS A 165 3.18 5.46 21.84
C LYS A 165 3.16 6.46 20.69
N LEU A 166 2.53 6.13 19.57
CA LEU A 166 2.37 7.03 18.42
C LEU A 166 1.64 8.32 18.81
N GLU A 167 0.52 8.21 19.53
CA GLU A 167 -0.26 9.36 20.00
C GLU A 167 0.47 10.28 21.00
N ARG A 168 1.54 9.78 21.61
CA ARG A 168 2.40 10.61 22.49
C ARG A 168 3.44 11.40 21.71
N ASN A 169 3.80 10.96 20.51
CA ASN A 169 4.91 11.53 19.73
C ASN A 169 4.42 12.33 18.51
N TYR A 170 3.21 12.04 18.03
CA TYR A 170 2.67 12.64 16.83
C TYR A 170 1.34 13.33 17.11
N THR A 171 1.09 14.42 16.41
CA THR A 171 -0.21 15.11 16.41
C THR A 171 -1.26 14.27 15.69
N LYS A 172 -2.53 14.62 15.88
CA LYS A 172 -3.64 13.96 15.17
C LYS A 172 -3.57 14.15 13.67
N GLU A 173 -3.15 15.32 13.23
CA GLU A 173 -2.94 15.69 11.84
C GLU A 173 -1.85 14.83 11.19
N GLU A 174 -0.72 14.69 11.87
CA GLU A 174 0.37 13.82 11.42
C GLU A 174 -0.07 12.35 11.35
N LEU A 175 -0.78 11.86 12.35
CA LEU A 175 -1.28 10.47 12.37
C LEU A 175 -2.28 10.19 11.25
N LEU A 176 -3.18 11.14 10.95
CA LEU A 176 -4.12 11.02 9.83
C LEU A 176 -3.38 11.03 8.49
N THR A 177 -2.38 11.88 8.36
CA THR A 177 -1.53 11.97 7.18
C THR A 177 -0.71 10.70 6.99
N MET A 178 -0.08 10.19 8.06
CA MET A 178 0.63 8.90 8.04
C MET A 178 -0.29 7.74 7.61
N TYR A 179 -1.53 7.72 8.12
CA TYR A 179 -2.53 6.75 7.73
C TYR A 179 -2.77 6.78 6.22
N LEU A 180 -3.16 7.95 5.68
CA LEU A 180 -3.47 8.12 4.26
C LEU A 180 -2.28 7.88 3.33
N ASN A 181 -1.07 8.20 3.76
CA ASN A 181 0.16 7.94 3.01
C ASN A 181 0.57 6.45 3.02
N SER A 182 0.08 5.65 3.97
CA SER A 182 0.51 4.26 4.14
C SER A 182 -0.46 3.20 3.61
N ILE A 183 -1.67 3.57 3.24
CA ILE A 183 -2.72 2.64 2.83
C ILE A 183 -2.51 2.17 1.38
N PHE A 184 -2.83 0.89 1.14
CA PHE A 184 -2.99 0.33 -0.18
C PHE A 184 -4.43 0.50 -0.69
N PHE A 185 -4.59 1.15 -1.85
CA PHE A 185 -5.89 1.43 -2.48
C PHE A 185 -6.23 0.50 -3.65
N GLY A 186 -5.42 -0.52 -3.94
CA GLY A 186 -5.58 -1.36 -5.13
C GLY A 186 -4.91 -0.76 -6.37
N SER A 187 -4.92 -1.49 -7.51
CA SER A 187 -4.27 -1.06 -8.75
C SER A 187 -2.84 -0.54 -8.56
N ASN A 188 -2.08 -1.19 -7.69
CA ASN A 188 -0.72 -0.79 -7.31
C ASN A 188 -0.57 0.63 -6.71
N ALA A 189 -1.68 1.25 -6.29
CA ALA A 189 -1.69 2.58 -5.70
C ALA A 189 -1.51 2.50 -4.18
N TYR A 190 -0.33 2.91 -3.70
CA TYR A 190 0.00 3.05 -2.29
C TYR A 190 0.03 4.52 -1.90
N GLY A 191 -0.69 4.87 -0.85
CA GLY A 191 -0.89 6.24 -0.41
C GLY A 191 -1.91 7.01 -1.24
N ILE A 192 -2.49 8.03 -0.59
CA ILE A 192 -3.61 8.79 -1.13
C ILE A 192 -3.25 9.62 -2.37
N ARG A 193 -2.00 10.11 -2.47
CA ARG A 193 -1.57 10.88 -3.65
C ARG A 193 -1.58 10.02 -4.89
N THR A 194 -0.99 8.83 -4.79
CA THR A 194 -0.96 7.87 -5.88
C THR A 194 -2.37 7.41 -6.24
N ALA A 195 -3.21 7.13 -5.24
CA ALA A 195 -4.58 6.71 -5.48
C ALA A 195 -5.40 7.81 -6.18
N ALA A 196 -5.31 9.06 -5.74
CA ALA A 196 -6.00 10.19 -6.35
C ALA A 196 -5.55 10.40 -7.81
N ALA A 197 -4.25 10.31 -8.09
CA ALA A 197 -3.70 10.39 -9.43
C ALA A 197 -4.13 9.20 -10.30
N THR A 198 -4.06 7.97 -9.77
CA THR A 198 -4.40 6.75 -10.53
C THR A 198 -5.88 6.68 -10.92
N PHE A 199 -6.78 6.98 -10.00
CA PHE A 199 -8.23 6.80 -10.25
C PHE A 199 -8.92 8.03 -10.83
N PHE A 200 -8.39 9.24 -10.54
CA PHE A 200 -9.07 10.50 -10.88
C PHE A 200 -8.17 11.52 -11.59
N ASP A 201 -6.89 11.24 -11.75
CA ASP A 201 -5.88 12.17 -12.30
C ASP A 201 -5.91 13.53 -11.56
N LYS A 202 -5.98 13.47 -10.22
CA LYS A 202 -6.11 14.66 -9.36
C LYS A 202 -5.10 14.64 -8.22
N HIS A 203 -4.80 15.85 -7.73
CA HIS A 203 -4.14 16.00 -6.44
C HIS A 203 -5.15 15.74 -5.29
N PRO A 204 -4.75 15.16 -4.13
CA PRO A 204 -5.65 14.88 -3.01
C PRO A 204 -6.45 16.09 -2.50
N SER A 205 -5.91 17.30 -2.61
CA SER A 205 -6.61 18.54 -2.25
C SER A 205 -7.80 18.88 -3.16
N GLN A 206 -7.85 18.30 -4.36
CA GLN A 206 -8.87 18.55 -5.38
C GLN A 206 -9.97 17.49 -5.42
N LEU A 207 -9.89 16.47 -4.55
CA LEU A 207 -10.88 15.41 -4.50
C LEU A 207 -12.24 15.96 -4.04
N THR A 208 -13.27 15.65 -4.83
CA THR A 208 -14.67 15.93 -4.48
C THR A 208 -15.18 14.95 -3.41
N VAL A 209 -16.40 15.16 -2.91
CA VAL A 209 -16.98 14.28 -1.88
C VAL A 209 -17.15 12.84 -2.40
N GLU A 210 -17.67 12.67 -3.62
CA GLU A 210 -17.88 11.38 -4.25
C GLU A 210 -16.57 10.63 -4.55
N GLU A 211 -15.53 11.35 -4.98
CA GLU A 211 -14.20 10.79 -5.25
C GLU A 211 -13.50 10.37 -3.96
N ALA A 212 -13.51 11.24 -2.96
CA ALA A 212 -12.99 10.93 -1.62
C ALA A 212 -13.71 9.73 -0.99
N ALA A 213 -15.04 9.69 -1.08
CA ALA A 213 -15.84 8.56 -0.58
C ALA A 213 -15.55 7.25 -1.34
N THR A 214 -15.25 7.33 -2.64
CA THR A 214 -14.85 6.16 -3.44
C THR A 214 -13.52 5.60 -2.94
N LEU A 215 -12.49 6.44 -2.81
CA LEU A 215 -11.17 6.02 -2.32
C LEU A 215 -11.24 5.46 -0.89
N VAL A 216 -11.91 6.17 0.02
CA VAL A 216 -12.09 5.70 1.41
C VAL A 216 -12.87 4.37 1.45
N GLY A 217 -13.83 4.20 0.55
CA GLY A 217 -14.56 2.94 0.40
C GLY A 217 -13.66 1.77 0.06
N MET A 218 -12.64 1.97 -0.76
CA MET A 218 -11.69 0.92 -1.19
C MET A 218 -10.80 0.41 -0.06
N VAL A 219 -10.47 1.23 0.94
CA VAL A 219 -9.53 0.89 2.04
C VAL A 219 -9.87 -0.44 2.72
N ASN A 220 -11.14 -0.72 2.92
CA ASN A 220 -11.58 -1.93 3.62
C ASN A 220 -11.22 -3.23 2.87
N LYS A 221 -11.42 -3.27 1.55
CA LYS A 221 -11.10 -4.40 0.65
C LYS A 221 -10.71 -3.87 -0.72
N PRO A 222 -9.45 -3.48 -0.94
CA PRO A 222 -9.01 -2.75 -2.13
C PRO A 222 -9.31 -3.46 -3.46
N THR A 223 -9.20 -4.78 -3.51
CA THR A 223 -9.54 -5.53 -4.73
C THR A 223 -11.05 -5.60 -4.96
N ARG A 224 -11.85 -5.84 -3.89
CA ARG A 224 -13.30 -6.01 -4.01
C ARG A 224 -14.02 -4.72 -4.35
N TYR A 225 -13.57 -3.60 -3.77
CA TYR A 225 -14.20 -2.29 -3.93
C TYR A 225 -13.46 -1.40 -4.95
N ASN A 226 -12.62 -2.01 -5.79
CA ASN A 226 -11.97 -1.32 -6.88
C ASN A 226 -12.99 -1.01 -7.99
N PRO A 227 -13.22 0.27 -8.34
CA PRO A 227 -14.23 0.65 -9.32
C PRO A 227 -13.90 0.20 -10.75
N VAL A 228 -12.62 -0.05 -11.05
CA VAL A 228 -12.17 -0.57 -12.36
C VAL A 228 -12.50 -2.05 -12.49
N LEU A 229 -12.40 -2.81 -11.39
CA LEU A 229 -12.61 -4.26 -11.38
C LEU A 229 -14.05 -4.65 -11.06
N ASN A 230 -14.70 -3.92 -10.13
CA ASN A 230 -16.00 -4.29 -9.56
C ASN A 230 -16.85 -3.03 -9.31
N TYR A 231 -17.32 -2.41 -10.38
CA TYR A 231 -18.05 -1.13 -10.34
C TYR A 231 -19.21 -1.11 -9.33
N GLU A 232 -20.14 -2.08 -9.39
CA GLU A 232 -21.33 -2.12 -8.52
C GLU A 232 -20.96 -2.26 -7.04
N SER A 233 -19.97 -3.09 -6.73
CA SER A 233 -19.49 -3.24 -5.35
C SER A 233 -18.83 -1.96 -4.84
N SER A 234 -18.12 -1.25 -5.70
CA SER A 234 -17.50 0.03 -5.41
C SER A 234 -18.55 1.11 -5.19
N LEU A 235 -19.57 1.20 -6.08
CA LEU A 235 -20.68 2.14 -5.99
C LEU A 235 -21.44 1.97 -4.67
N GLY A 236 -21.79 0.73 -4.33
CA GLY A 236 -22.44 0.42 -3.06
C GLY A 236 -21.58 0.80 -1.84
N ARG A 237 -20.28 0.59 -1.92
CA ARG A 237 -19.35 0.93 -0.84
C ARG A 237 -19.13 2.44 -0.72
N ARG A 238 -19.00 3.19 -1.83
CA ARG A 238 -19.00 4.65 -1.88
C ARG A 238 -20.25 5.22 -1.19
N ASN A 239 -21.42 4.73 -1.56
CA ASN A 239 -22.69 5.17 -0.99
C ASN A 239 -22.79 4.87 0.51
N HIS A 240 -22.19 3.79 0.98
CA HIS A 240 -22.04 3.53 2.42
C HIS A 240 -21.19 4.60 3.11
N VAL A 241 -20.04 5.00 2.53
CA VAL A 241 -19.20 6.09 3.08
C VAL A 241 -19.99 7.40 3.14
N ILE A 242 -20.67 7.78 2.06
CA ILE A 242 -21.53 8.99 2.01
C ILE A 242 -22.62 8.92 3.08
N SER A 243 -23.22 7.76 3.30
CA SER A 243 -24.19 7.53 4.37
C SER A 243 -23.61 7.74 5.77
N GLN A 244 -22.34 7.34 6.01
CA GLN A 244 -21.64 7.61 7.26
C GLN A 244 -21.35 9.12 7.41
N MET A 245 -20.89 9.80 6.35
CA MET A 245 -20.67 11.26 6.37
C MET A 245 -21.96 12.02 6.71
N ARG A 246 -23.09 11.65 6.11
CA ARG A 246 -24.40 12.19 6.47
C ARG A 246 -24.78 11.90 7.92
N LYS A 247 -24.59 10.67 8.38
CA LYS A 247 -24.93 10.23 9.74
C LYS A 247 -24.23 11.05 10.82
N TYR A 248 -23.03 11.54 10.53
CA TYR A 248 -22.22 12.31 11.46
C TYR A 248 -22.15 13.81 11.11
N ASP A 249 -23.13 14.29 10.31
CA ASP A 249 -23.35 15.70 10.00
C ASP A 249 -22.18 16.39 9.26
N PHE A 250 -21.34 15.63 8.54
CA PHE A 250 -20.30 16.20 7.66
C PHE A 250 -20.88 16.72 6.34
N ILE A 251 -22.00 16.17 5.91
CA ILE A 251 -22.77 16.62 4.74
C ILE A 251 -24.27 16.61 5.05
N SER A 252 -25.02 17.45 4.39
CA SER A 252 -26.47 17.50 4.52
C SER A 252 -27.15 16.26 3.91
N ARG A 253 -28.41 16.01 4.30
CA ARG A 253 -29.19 14.93 3.69
C ARG A 253 -29.39 15.14 2.19
N GLN A 254 -29.71 16.36 1.79
CA GLN A 254 -29.96 16.70 0.39
C GLN A 254 -28.70 16.49 -0.47
N GLU A 255 -27.55 16.90 0.03
CA GLU A 255 -26.25 16.69 -0.63
C GLU A 255 -25.92 15.20 -0.75
N ALA A 256 -26.07 14.45 0.34
CA ALA A 256 -25.83 13.00 0.32
C ALA A 256 -26.71 12.28 -0.70
N ASP A 257 -28.03 12.59 -0.73
CA ASP A 257 -28.97 11.95 -1.65
C ASP A 257 -28.63 12.31 -3.11
N SER A 258 -28.20 13.55 -3.38
CA SER A 258 -27.74 14.01 -4.69
C SER A 258 -26.49 13.28 -5.14
N ILE A 259 -25.46 13.17 -4.29
CA ILE A 259 -24.19 12.51 -4.61
C ILE A 259 -24.38 11.01 -4.80
N MET A 260 -25.22 10.36 -3.98
CA MET A 260 -25.50 8.92 -4.12
C MET A 260 -26.14 8.56 -5.45
N ALA A 261 -26.86 9.49 -6.08
CA ALA A 261 -27.49 9.30 -7.41
C ALA A 261 -26.48 9.39 -8.57
N LEU A 262 -25.29 9.98 -8.35
CA LEU A 262 -24.28 10.12 -9.38
C LEU A 262 -23.54 8.78 -9.64
N PRO A 263 -23.16 8.49 -10.89
CA PRO A 263 -22.24 7.38 -11.19
C PRO A 263 -20.83 7.66 -10.62
N ILE A 264 -19.99 6.63 -10.53
CA ILE A 264 -18.55 6.83 -10.34
C ILE A 264 -17.96 7.14 -11.72
N VAL A 265 -17.36 8.31 -11.84
CA VAL A 265 -16.64 8.74 -13.05
C VAL A 265 -15.15 8.66 -12.74
N LEU A 266 -14.42 7.87 -13.51
CA LEU A 266 -12.99 7.68 -13.36
C LEU A 266 -12.24 8.41 -14.48
N ASN A 267 -11.11 9.00 -14.13
CA ASN A 267 -10.04 9.34 -15.08
C ASN A 267 -8.85 8.41 -14.79
N TYR A 268 -9.06 7.12 -15.09
CA TYR A 268 -8.16 6.06 -14.67
C TYR A 268 -6.90 6.02 -15.52
N THR A 269 -5.77 6.25 -14.89
CA THR A 269 -4.44 6.14 -15.50
C THR A 269 -3.63 5.12 -14.72
N THR A 270 -3.26 4.02 -15.37
CA THR A 270 -2.32 3.08 -14.76
C THR A 270 -0.97 3.76 -14.64
N GLN A 271 -0.52 3.97 -13.42
CA GLN A 271 0.89 4.26 -13.19
C GLN A 271 1.66 2.95 -13.31
N ASP A 272 1.87 2.53 -14.56
CA ASP A 272 2.61 1.30 -14.86
C ASP A 272 4.07 1.44 -14.44
N HIS A 273 4.70 0.29 -14.10
CA HIS A 273 6.15 0.19 -13.90
C HIS A 273 6.93 0.66 -15.14
N ASN A 274 6.28 0.76 -16.29
CA ASN A 274 6.80 1.32 -17.52
C ASN A 274 6.61 2.83 -17.63
N ALA A 275 5.99 3.50 -16.64
CA ALA A 275 5.87 4.95 -16.63
C ALA A 275 7.25 5.60 -16.45
N GLY A 276 7.53 6.60 -17.28
CA GLY A 276 8.80 7.31 -17.30
C GLY A 276 9.40 7.37 -18.70
N LEU A 277 10.42 8.22 -18.86
CA LEU A 277 11.05 8.46 -20.15
C LEU A 277 11.95 7.31 -20.64
N ALA A 278 12.44 6.47 -19.71
CA ALA A 278 13.41 5.42 -20.04
C ALA A 278 13.13 4.10 -19.27
N PRO A 279 11.98 3.42 -19.51
CA PRO A 279 11.59 2.25 -18.74
C PRO A 279 12.56 1.07 -18.90
N TYR A 280 13.02 0.79 -20.10
CA TYR A 280 13.98 -0.29 -20.37
C TYR A 280 15.34 -0.05 -19.72
N PHE A 281 15.81 1.20 -19.69
CA PHE A 281 17.04 1.56 -19.00
C PHE A 281 16.89 1.35 -17.49
N ARG A 282 15.77 1.73 -16.92
CA ARG A 282 15.46 1.50 -15.50
C ARG A 282 15.52 0.01 -15.16
N ASP A 283 14.89 -0.84 -15.96
CA ASP A 283 14.85 -2.29 -15.73
C ASP A 283 16.24 -2.94 -15.92
N MET A 284 17.01 -2.46 -16.89
CA MET A 284 18.40 -2.85 -17.09
C MET A 284 19.25 -2.47 -15.86
N LEU A 285 19.12 -1.22 -15.38
CA LEU A 285 19.85 -0.72 -14.23
C LEU A 285 19.51 -1.53 -12.96
N ARG A 286 18.23 -1.87 -12.75
CA ARG A 286 17.82 -2.74 -11.65
C ARG A 286 18.55 -4.09 -11.71
N ARG A 287 18.56 -4.73 -12.86
CA ARG A 287 19.23 -6.05 -13.03
C ARG A 287 20.72 -5.95 -12.76
N VAL A 288 21.39 -4.96 -13.32
CA VAL A 288 22.83 -4.76 -13.16
C VAL A 288 23.18 -4.48 -11.70
N MET A 289 22.50 -3.53 -11.05
CA MET A 289 22.80 -3.16 -9.65
C MET A 289 22.45 -4.26 -8.65
N SER A 290 21.45 -5.10 -8.94
CA SER A 290 21.00 -6.20 -8.06
C SER A 290 21.71 -7.52 -8.33
N ALA A 291 22.59 -7.59 -9.32
CA ALA A 291 23.28 -8.82 -9.69
C ALA A 291 24.01 -9.43 -8.48
N GLY A 292 23.87 -10.76 -8.32
CA GLY A 292 24.62 -11.53 -7.34
C GLY A 292 26.04 -11.85 -7.82
N LYS A 293 26.88 -12.33 -6.90
CA LYS A 293 28.17 -12.92 -7.32
C LYS A 293 27.88 -14.17 -8.14
N PRO A 294 28.42 -14.31 -9.36
CA PRO A 294 28.20 -15.49 -10.18
C PRO A 294 28.63 -16.76 -9.48
N ASP A 295 27.82 -17.83 -9.57
CA ASP A 295 28.16 -19.18 -9.12
C ASP A 295 28.26 -20.07 -10.37
N PRO A 296 29.40 -20.79 -10.59
CA PRO A 296 29.56 -21.66 -11.74
C PRO A 296 28.43 -22.67 -11.92
N ALA A 297 27.79 -23.08 -10.82
CA ALA A 297 26.68 -24.04 -10.84
C ALA A 297 25.41 -23.54 -11.53
N ASP A 298 25.25 -22.23 -11.67
CA ASP A 298 24.06 -21.62 -12.26
C ASP A 298 24.16 -21.44 -13.79
N TYR A 299 25.31 -21.76 -14.38
CA TYR A 299 25.59 -21.53 -15.79
C TYR A 299 25.68 -22.83 -16.60
N ALA A 300 24.98 -22.84 -17.73
CA ALA A 300 25.03 -23.95 -18.68
C ALA A 300 26.31 -23.93 -19.57
N TYR A 301 26.90 -22.73 -19.74
CA TYR A 301 28.09 -22.49 -20.55
C TYR A 301 29.11 -21.68 -19.76
N GLU A 302 30.38 -22.18 -19.80
CA GLU A 302 31.51 -21.55 -19.12
C GLU A 302 31.76 -20.10 -19.59
N GLU A 303 31.56 -19.82 -20.86
CA GLU A 303 31.76 -18.50 -21.46
C GLU A 303 30.86 -17.46 -20.76
N HIS A 304 29.58 -17.72 -20.54
CA HIS A 304 28.65 -16.82 -19.88
C HIS A 304 29.01 -16.63 -18.40
N TYR A 305 29.51 -17.67 -17.74
CA TYR A 305 29.99 -17.52 -16.37
C TYR A 305 31.20 -16.58 -16.30
N GLN A 306 32.17 -16.71 -17.23
CA GLN A 306 33.36 -15.87 -17.27
C GLN A 306 33.00 -14.40 -17.60
N GLU A 307 32.04 -14.19 -18.50
CA GLU A 307 31.55 -12.86 -18.82
C GLU A 307 30.92 -12.16 -17.58
N ASP A 308 30.03 -12.85 -16.88
CA ASP A 308 29.39 -12.29 -15.69
C ASP A 308 30.38 -12.14 -14.52
N LEU A 309 31.38 -13.03 -14.42
CA LEU A 309 32.44 -12.92 -13.41
C LEU A 309 33.33 -11.70 -13.69
N ASP A 310 33.68 -11.44 -14.96
CA ASP A 310 34.44 -10.25 -15.35
C ASP A 310 33.65 -8.97 -15.04
N LEU A 311 32.36 -8.93 -15.34
CA LEU A 311 31.48 -7.83 -14.96
C LEU A 311 31.42 -7.65 -13.44
N TRP A 312 31.31 -8.75 -12.70
CA TRP A 312 31.32 -8.70 -11.24
C TRP A 312 32.65 -8.13 -10.69
N GLU A 313 33.78 -8.49 -11.25
CA GLU A 313 35.09 -8.05 -10.75
C GLU A 313 35.46 -6.64 -11.18
N ASN A 314 35.12 -6.27 -12.42
CA ASN A 314 35.65 -5.07 -13.07
C ASN A 314 34.62 -3.94 -13.26
N ASP A 315 33.31 -4.23 -13.29
CA ASP A 315 32.28 -3.18 -13.36
C ASP A 315 31.82 -2.76 -11.95
N PRO A 316 32.07 -1.51 -11.53
CA PRO A 316 31.66 -1.05 -10.22
C PRO A 316 30.15 -1.00 -10.03
N LEU A 317 29.35 -0.92 -11.10
CA LEU A 317 27.90 -0.89 -11.05
C LEU A 317 27.28 -2.28 -10.94
N TYR A 318 27.90 -3.28 -11.54
CA TYR A 318 27.41 -4.66 -11.53
C TYR A 318 27.45 -5.24 -10.12
N GLY A 319 26.27 -5.55 -9.56
CA GLY A 319 26.15 -6.04 -8.19
C GLY A 319 26.37 -4.98 -7.10
N TRP A 320 26.25 -3.69 -7.42
CA TRP A 320 26.53 -2.58 -6.48
C TRP A 320 25.78 -2.73 -5.16
N LEU A 321 24.49 -3.12 -5.17
CA LEU A 321 23.67 -3.32 -3.97
C LEU A 321 24.17 -4.48 -3.09
N ASN A 322 24.84 -5.46 -3.68
CA ASN A 322 25.38 -6.63 -2.97
C ASN A 322 26.83 -6.42 -2.49
N LYS A 323 27.56 -5.51 -3.14
CA LYS A 323 28.96 -5.16 -2.80
C LYS A 323 29.04 -4.08 -1.72
N ASN A 324 28.01 -3.25 -1.56
CA ASN A 324 28.02 -2.11 -0.67
C ASN A 324 27.05 -2.28 0.51
N THR A 325 27.45 -1.75 1.66
CA THR A 325 26.63 -1.76 2.88
C THR A 325 26.46 -0.36 3.43
N LYS A 326 25.33 -0.13 4.10
CA LYS A 326 25.06 1.11 4.84
C LYS A 326 25.94 1.20 6.10
N PRO A 327 26.01 2.36 6.74
CA PRO A 327 26.77 2.53 8.00
C PRO A 327 26.33 1.62 9.14
N ASP A 328 25.09 1.12 9.10
CA ASP A 328 24.53 0.18 10.07
C ASP A 328 24.88 -1.30 9.75
N GLY A 329 25.63 -1.55 8.67
CA GLY A 329 26.01 -2.89 8.21
C GLY A 329 24.96 -3.60 7.35
N THR A 330 23.80 -3.01 7.11
CA THR A 330 22.76 -3.55 6.23
C THR A 330 23.07 -3.24 4.76
N ARG A 331 22.58 -4.08 3.83
CA ARG A 331 22.71 -3.82 2.40
C ARG A 331 21.79 -2.69 1.95
N TYR A 332 22.18 -2.01 0.89
CA TYR A 332 21.30 -1.06 0.22
C TYR A 332 20.16 -1.78 -0.49
N ASP A 333 18.99 -1.14 -0.48
CA ASP A 333 17.77 -1.57 -1.16
C ASP A 333 17.33 -0.47 -2.13
N LEU A 334 17.31 -0.80 -3.43
CA LEU A 334 16.97 0.14 -4.50
C LEU A 334 15.55 0.72 -4.34
N ASP A 335 14.65 -0.04 -3.75
CA ASP A 335 13.23 0.32 -3.62
C ASP A 335 12.88 1.03 -2.29
N ARG A 336 13.85 1.11 -1.33
CA ARG A 336 13.57 1.56 0.03
C ARG A 336 14.46 2.69 0.53
N ASP A 337 15.69 2.78 0.02
CA ASP A 337 16.71 3.62 0.66
C ASP A 337 16.84 5.01 0.03
N GLY A 338 16.01 5.37 -0.94
CA GLY A 338 15.95 6.72 -1.50
C GLY A 338 17.24 7.16 -2.17
N LEU A 339 17.90 6.26 -2.89
CA LEU A 339 19.14 6.58 -3.60
C LEU A 339 18.86 7.60 -4.70
N LYS A 340 19.84 8.43 -5.01
CA LYS A 340 19.82 9.32 -6.17
C LYS A 340 20.82 8.81 -7.19
N ILE A 341 20.32 8.34 -8.34
CA ILE A 341 21.14 7.77 -9.40
C ILE A 341 21.17 8.79 -10.54
N TYR A 342 22.32 9.41 -10.74
CA TYR A 342 22.54 10.37 -11.82
C TYR A 342 22.98 9.64 -13.08
N THR A 343 22.35 9.96 -14.20
CA THR A 343 22.59 9.32 -15.48
C THR A 343 23.10 10.31 -16.50
N THR A 344 23.62 9.81 -17.61
CA THR A 344 24.03 10.60 -18.77
C THR A 344 22.89 10.79 -19.78
N ILE A 345 21.69 10.30 -19.49
CA ILE A 345 20.51 10.47 -20.34
C ILE A 345 20.05 11.93 -20.25
N ASN A 346 19.86 12.57 -21.39
CA ASN A 346 19.19 13.85 -21.47
C ASN A 346 17.70 13.66 -21.65
N ALA A 347 16.88 14.14 -20.70
CA ALA A 347 15.44 13.90 -20.66
C ALA A 347 14.72 14.45 -21.91
N ARG A 348 15.14 15.61 -22.41
CA ARG A 348 14.55 16.23 -23.60
C ARG A 348 14.84 15.42 -24.85
N MET A 349 16.08 14.96 -25.03
CA MET A 349 16.46 14.11 -26.16
C MET A 349 15.72 12.77 -26.12
N GLN A 350 15.58 12.17 -24.94
CA GLN A 350 14.83 10.93 -24.75
C GLN A 350 13.34 11.11 -25.10
N LEU A 351 12.74 12.22 -24.72
CA LEU A 351 11.36 12.54 -25.10
C LEU A 351 11.19 12.63 -26.61
N TYR A 352 12.10 13.34 -27.29
CA TYR A 352 12.04 13.45 -28.76
C TYR A 352 12.26 12.10 -29.46
N ALA A 353 13.16 11.26 -28.92
CA ALA A 353 13.37 9.92 -29.44
C ALA A 353 12.09 9.06 -29.30
N ASN A 354 11.44 9.08 -28.13
CA ASN A 354 10.19 8.35 -27.91
C ASN A 354 9.08 8.82 -28.87
N LEU A 355 8.90 10.14 -29.02
CA LEU A 355 7.90 10.69 -29.95
C LEU A 355 8.19 10.31 -31.41
N ALA A 356 9.45 10.36 -31.83
CA ALA A 356 9.84 9.98 -33.20
C ALA A 356 9.59 8.48 -33.47
N VAL A 357 9.87 7.62 -32.48
CA VAL A 357 9.59 6.17 -32.58
C VAL A 357 8.09 5.93 -32.68
N GLU A 358 7.31 6.54 -31.79
CA GLU A 358 5.85 6.40 -31.78
C GLU A 358 5.22 6.87 -33.09
N GLU A 359 5.61 8.06 -33.55
CA GLU A 359 5.14 8.61 -34.84
C GLU A 359 5.48 7.68 -36.00
N HIS A 360 6.75 7.24 -36.10
CA HIS A 360 7.18 6.36 -37.18
C HIS A 360 6.47 5.00 -37.15
N LEU A 361 6.33 4.39 -35.96
CA LEU A 361 5.65 3.12 -35.84
C LEU A 361 4.16 3.22 -36.18
N ALA A 362 3.47 4.24 -35.66
CA ALA A 362 2.03 4.39 -35.85
C ALA A 362 1.65 4.85 -37.25
N THR A 363 2.41 5.79 -37.85
CA THR A 363 2.03 6.42 -39.10
C THR A 363 2.60 5.74 -40.35
N TYR A 364 3.75 5.09 -40.21
CA TYR A 364 4.43 4.46 -41.34
C TYR A 364 4.53 2.94 -41.20
N LEU A 365 5.20 2.44 -40.16
CA LEU A 365 5.53 1.02 -40.09
C LEU A 365 4.30 0.12 -39.91
N GLN A 366 3.40 0.45 -39.01
CA GLN A 366 2.21 -0.38 -38.74
C GLN A 366 1.24 -0.40 -39.95
N PRO A 367 0.92 0.71 -40.61
CA PRO A 367 0.12 0.69 -41.82
C PRO A 367 0.79 -0.09 -42.95
N THR A 368 2.11 0.07 -43.17
CA THR A 368 2.87 -0.66 -44.19
C THR A 368 2.83 -2.16 -43.89
N PHE A 369 3.13 -2.57 -42.65
CA PHE A 369 3.04 -3.96 -42.25
C PHE A 369 1.64 -4.54 -42.45
N ASN A 370 0.60 -3.83 -42.01
CA ASN A 370 -0.79 -4.26 -42.20
C ASN A 370 -1.16 -4.42 -43.69
N SER A 371 -0.63 -3.54 -44.56
CA SER A 371 -0.84 -3.61 -45.99
C SER A 371 -0.15 -4.84 -46.59
N GLU A 372 1.11 -5.11 -46.22
CA GLU A 372 1.88 -6.26 -46.71
C GLU A 372 1.31 -7.62 -46.28
N ILE A 373 0.80 -7.71 -45.03
CA ILE A 373 0.23 -8.95 -44.51
C ILE A 373 -1.25 -9.13 -44.87
N ARG A 374 -1.91 -8.13 -45.48
CA ARG A 374 -3.35 -8.09 -45.71
C ARG A 374 -3.92 -9.36 -46.35
N TYR A 375 -3.19 -9.87 -47.35
CA TYR A 375 -3.60 -11.02 -48.15
C TYR A 375 -2.88 -12.31 -47.80
N LYS A 376 -1.96 -12.32 -46.83
CA LYS A 376 -1.27 -13.52 -46.39
C LYS A 376 -2.23 -14.46 -45.62
N GLN A 377 -2.12 -15.77 -45.89
CA GLN A 377 -3.01 -16.77 -45.33
C GLN A 377 -2.74 -17.00 -43.84
N HIS A 378 -1.47 -16.86 -43.42
CA HIS A 378 -1.01 -17.21 -42.09
C HIS A 378 -0.48 -16.02 -41.27
N LYS A 379 -1.22 -14.90 -41.31
CA LYS A 379 -0.90 -13.69 -40.53
C LYS A 379 -0.61 -13.97 -39.05
N PRO A 380 0.35 -13.31 -38.45
CA PRO A 380 1.34 -12.36 -38.96
C PRO A 380 2.58 -13.02 -39.60
N PHE A 381 2.62 -14.32 -39.70
CA PHE A 381 3.77 -15.07 -40.18
C PHE A 381 3.93 -15.01 -41.68
N SER A 382 5.19 -15.20 -42.13
CA SER A 382 5.45 -15.47 -43.54
C SER A 382 4.85 -16.81 -43.95
N ASP A 383 4.46 -16.92 -45.25
CA ASP A 383 3.94 -18.18 -45.79
C ASP A 383 5.00 -19.29 -45.82
N ASP A 384 6.29 -18.93 -45.73
CA ASP A 384 7.43 -19.85 -45.67
C ASP A 384 7.64 -20.49 -44.27
N VAL A 385 6.98 -20.01 -43.21
CA VAL A 385 7.10 -20.53 -41.85
C VAL A 385 6.25 -21.79 -41.70
N SER A 386 6.88 -22.89 -41.25
CA SER A 386 6.19 -24.16 -41.03
C SER A 386 5.08 -24.06 -39.98
N ALA A 387 4.06 -24.90 -40.08
CA ALA A 387 2.95 -24.96 -39.13
C ALA A 387 3.42 -25.23 -37.69
N GLU A 388 4.43 -26.06 -37.54
CA GLU A 388 5.01 -26.43 -36.23
C GLU A 388 5.64 -25.20 -35.52
N ILE A 389 6.40 -24.38 -36.27
CA ILE A 389 7.00 -23.16 -35.71
C ILE A 389 5.92 -22.15 -35.37
N ARG A 390 4.91 -21.98 -36.21
CA ARG A 390 3.77 -21.08 -35.91
C ARG A 390 3.06 -21.48 -34.63
N ASP A 391 2.75 -22.76 -34.46
CA ASP A 391 2.08 -23.28 -33.28
C ASP A 391 2.92 -23.14 -32.00
N LEU A 392 4.25 -23.31 -32.12
CA LEU A 392 5.18 -23.12 -31.02
C LEU A 392 5.19 -21.66 -30.54
N VAL A 393 5.35 -20.72 -31.48
CA VAL A 393 5.39 -19.28 -31.17
C VAL A 393 4.06 -18.82 -30.59
N MET A 394 2.93 -19.24 -31.17
CA MET A 394 1.61 -18.90 -30.65
C MET A 394 1.37 -19.44 -29.22
N LYS A 395 1.81 -20.65 -28.92
CA LYS A 395 1.74 -21.21 -27.55
C LYS A 395 2.60 -20.45 -26.55
N GLN A 396 3.73 -19.90 -26.98
CA GLN A 396 4.60 -19.07 -26.14
C GLN A 396 4.02 -17.67 -25.92
N ALA A 397 3.38 -17.09 -26.93
CA ALA A 397 2.76 -15.75 -26.84
C ALA A 397 1.48 -15.70 -26.00
N ILE A 398 0.80 -16.84 -25.79
CA ILE A 398 -0.46 -16.93 -25.00
C ILE A 398 -0.17 -17.25 -23.52
N ARG A 399 1.06 -17.63 -23.16
CA ARG A 399 1.49 -17.81 -21.76
C ARG A 399 1.99 -16.51 -21.14
#